data_aec89398858da28ddbfbef08359ac029
#
_entry.id   aec89398858da28ddbfbef08359ac029
#
_cell.length_a   1.000
_cell.length_b   1.000
_cell.length_c   1.000
_cell.angle_alpha   90.00
_cell.angle_beta   90.00
_cell.angle_gamma   90.00
#
_symmetry.space_group_name_H-M   'P 1'
#
loop_
_entity.id
_entity.type
_entity.pdbx_description
1 polymer ?
#
loop_
_entity_poly.entity_id
_entity_poly.type
_entity_poly.pdbx_seq_one_letter_code
_entity_poly.pdbx_strand_id
1 'polypeptide(L)'
;MQEIKDLEGRRALVTGSATGLGRAIAVKLAQRGADVIVNYTRSAAEAEEAADLCRAAGADVQLVQASVADPEGCRALAEAAGRWGHLDILVNNAGITRHARDHSDLDALSKDDFLDIYAVNVVGAYLALQATKPLLVAAYQASGRASTVLNTSSIAGVKGIGSSVAYAASKGALNTMTLSLARALAPAIRVNAICPGFIGTRWFKDALDEDGFAAKLRSVENLAPLAVASQPEDIADTALFFLSDASRHVTGELLLVDAGMHLGKPRV
;
A
#
# COMPACT_ATOMS: atom_id res chain seq x y z
N MET A 1 26.16 -2.27 11.54
CA MET A 1 24.90 -2.28 12.30
C MET A 1 24.27 -3.64 12.09
N GLN A 2 23.89 -4.35 13.16
CA GLN A 2 23.18 -5.62 13.03
C GLN A 2 21.81 -5.34 12.39
N GLU A 3 21.43 -6.06 11.34
CA GLU A 3 20.10 -5.94 10.74
C GLU A 3 19.04 -6.32 11.79
N ILE A 4 18.07 -5.44 11.97
CA ILE A 4 16.98 -5.67 12.92
C ILE A 4 15.99 -6.65 12.29
N LYS A 5 15.95 -7.90 12.81
CA LYS A 5 15.00 -8.95 12.38
C LYS A 5 13.82 -9.09 13.36
N ASP A 6 13.12 -7.98 13.62
CA ASP A 6 12.00 -7.95 14.57
C ASP A 6 10.65 -8.47 14.00
N LEU A 7 10.64 -8.87 12.73
CA LEU A 7 9.52 -9.53 12.07
C LEU A 7 9.78 -11.02 11.78
N GLU A 8 10.81 -11.60 12.38
CA GLU A 8 11.11 -13.03 12.21
C GLU A 8 9.92 -13.90 12.59
N GLY A 9 9.56 -14.85 11.71
CA GLY A 9 8.40 -15.72 11.86
C GLY A 9 7.05 -15.07 11.57
N ARG A 10 7.01 -13.78 11.16
CA ARG A 10 5.79 -13.11 10.69
C ARG A 10 5.55 -13.41 9.21
N ARG A 11 4.30 -13.45 8.82
CA ARG A 11 3.83 -13.76 7.47
C ARG A 11 3.05 -12.59 6.91
N ALA A 12 3.46 -12.12 5.73
CA ALA A 12 2.94 -10.92 5.12
C ALA A 12 2.39 -11.17 3.72
N LEU A 13 1.26 -10.56 3.40
CA LEU A 13 0.72 -10.45 2.06
C LEU A 13 0.75 -8.97 1.65
N VAL A 14 1.42 -8.66 0.53
CA VAL A 14 1.45 -7.32 -0.04
C VAL A 14 0.80 -7.34 -1.42
N THR A 15 -0.36 -6.68 -1.58
CA THR A 15 -1.04 -6.62 -2.86
C THR A 15 -0.38 -5.60 -3.80
N GLY A 16 -0.26 -5.93 -5.10
CA GLY A 16 0.40 -5.08 -6.08
C GLY A 16 1.87 -4.82 -5.76
N SER A 17 2.60 -5.86 -5.37
CA SER A 17 3.98 -5.76 -4.89
C SER A 17 5.06 -6.11 -5.92
N ALA A 18 4.71 -6.20 -7.20
CA ALA A 18 5.71 -6.37 -8.26
C ALA A 18 6.60 -5.14 -8.44
N THR A 19 6.09 -3.94 -8.21
CA THR A 19 6.79 -2.67 -8.50
C THR A 19 6.53 -1.59 -7.45
N GLY A 20 7.27 -0.50 -7.53
CA GLY A 20 7.03 0.73 -6.77
C GLY A 20 6.99 0.53 -5.25
N LEU A 21 6.02 1.17 -4.60
CA LEU A 21 5.88 1.13 -3.14
C LEU A 21 5.62 -0.28 -2.62
N GLY A 22 4.78 -1.06 -3.31
CA GLY A 22 4.47 -2.43 -2.89
C GLY A 22 5.72 -3.33 -2.87
N ARG A 23 6.60 -3.19 -3.89
CA ARG A 23 7.89 -3.89 -3.92
C ARG A 23 8.79 -3.45 -2.78
N ALA A 24 8.92 -2.15 -2.56
CA ALA A 24 9.75 -1.62 -1.48
C ALA A 24 9.27 -2.12 -0.10
N ILE A 25 7.95 -2.15 0.15
CA ILE A 25 7.40 -2.70 1.40
C ILE A 25 7.69 -4.21 1.52
N ALA A 26 7.45 -4.98 0.45
CA ALA A 26 7.70 -6.43 0.46
C ALA A 26 9.16 -6.78 0.76
N VAL A 27 10.10 -6.10 0.09
CA VAL A 27 11.54 -6.30 0.31
C VAL A 27 11.95 -5.90 1.73
N LYS A 28 11.48 -4.76 2.23
CA LYS A 28 11.78 -4.34 3.61
C LYS A 28 11.18 -5.26 4.67
N LEU A 29 9.99 -5.83 4.45
CA LEU A 29 9.42 -6.88 5.31
C LEU A 29 10.32 -8.12 5.35
N ALA A 30 10.77 -8.59 4.18
CA ALA A 30 11.70 -9.72 4.06
C ALA A 30 13.04 -9.45 4.77
N GLN A 31 13.62 -8.26 4.57
CA GLN A 31 14.85 -7.84 5.26
C GLN A 31 14.72 -7.85 6.79
N ARG A 32 13.50 -7.59 7.31
CA ARG A 32 13.21 -7.66 8.75
C ARG A 32 12.79 -9.06 9.22
N GLY A 33 12.87 -10.08 8.35
CA GLY A 33 12.68 -11.50 8.69
C GLY A 33 11.27 -12.03 8.47
N ALA A 34 10.37 -11.29 7.82
CA ALA A 34 9.05 -11.80 7.48
C ALA A 34 9.06 -12.65 6.20
N ASP A 35 8.24 -13.70 6.17
CA ASP A 35 7.89 -14.41 4.95
C ASP A 35 6.86 -13.59 4.15
N VAL A 36 6.94 -13.59 2.82
CA VAL A 36 6.19 -12.63 2.01
C VAL A 36 5.45 -13.30 0.84
N ILE A 37 4.17 -12.96 0.68
CA ILE A 37 3.44 -13.17 -0.57
C ILE A 37 3.58 -11.93 -1.43
N VAL A 38 4.22 -12.09 -2.59
CA VAL A 38 4.30 -11.09 -3.66
C VAL A 38 3.13 -11.30 -4.62
N ASN A 39 2.27 -10.29 -4.72
CA ASN A 39 1.10 -10.33 -5.59
C ASN A 39 1.24 -9.39 -6.78
N TYR A 40 0.79 -9.84 -7.93
CA TYR A 40 0.75 -9.07 -9.17
C TYR A 40 -0.44 -9.46 -10.06
N THR A 41 -0.73 -8.65 -11.09
CA THR A 41 -1.74 -8.96 -12.11
C THR A 41 -1.11 -9.16 -13.48
N ARG A 42 -0.24 -8.26 -13.93
CA ARG A 42 0.34 -8.24 -15.29
C ARG A 42 1.87 -8.23 -15.33
N SER A 43 2.51 -7.67 -14.33
CA SER A 43 3.96 -7.45 -14.27
C SER A 43 4.69 -8.70 -13.76
N ALA A 44 4.68 -9.80 -14.52
CA ALA A 44 5.23 -11.08 -14.07
C ALA A 44 6.76 -11.05 -13.89
N ALA A 45 7.50 -10.43 -14.81
CA ALA A 45 8.96 -10.32 -14.72
C ALA A 45 9.38 -9.49 -13.50
N GLU A 46 8.77 -8.33 -13.31
CA GLU A 46 9.07 -7.48 -12.15
C GLU A 46 8.61 -8.12 -10.82
N ALA A 47 7.58 -8.95 -10.86
CA ALA A 47 7.14 -9.70 -9.68
C ALA A 47 8.16 -10.78 -9.31
N GLU A 48 8.77 -11.46 -10.27
CA GLU A 48 9.86 -12.41 -10.01
C GLU A 48 11.11 -11.69 -9.48
N GLU A 49 11.48 -10.54 -10.06
CA GLU A 49 12.55 -9.70 -9.51
C GLU A 49 12.29 -9.30 -8.04
N ALA A 50 11.05 -8.90 -7.71
CA ALA A 50 10.68 -8.56 -6.35
C ALA A 50 10.76 -9.77 -5.41
N ALA A 51 10.32 -10.94 -5.89
CA ALA A 51 10.41 -12.20 -5.15
C ALA A 51 11.86 -12.61 -4.90
N ASP A 52 12.74 -12.46 -5.89
CA ASP A 52 14.17 -12.76 -5.76
C ASP A 52 14.85 -11.85 -4.74
N LEU A 53 14.52 -10.57 -4.72
CA LEU A 53 15.00 -9.64 -3.67
C LEU A 53 14.56 -10.07 -2.28
N CYS A 54 13.31 -10.53 -2.11
CA CYS A 54 12.82 -11.05 -0.84
C CYS A 54 13.51 -12.36 -0.44
N ARG A 55 13.71 -13.30 -1.39
CA ARG A 55 14.46 -14.56 -1.16
C ARG A 55 15.92 -14.29 -0.77
N ALA A 56 16.55 -13.32 -1.42
CA ALA A 56 17.93 -12.90 -1.10
C ALA A 56 18.05 -12.33 0.33
N ALA A 57 16.98 -11.77 0.88
CA ALA A 57 16.90 -11.35 2.28
C ALA A 57 16.63 -12.51 3.25
N GLY A 58 16.40 -13.73 2.74
CA GLY A 58 16.20 -14.95 3.54
C GLY A 58 14.73 -15.31 3.81
N ALA A 59 13.77 -14.65 3.17
CA ALA A 59 12.34 -14.92 3.34
C ALA A 59 11.88 -16.15 2.56
N ASP A 60 10.92 -16.90 3.09
CA ASP A 60 10.06 -17.77 2.28
C ASP A 60 9.10 -16.90 1.45
N VAL A 61 9.08 -17.14 0.13
CA VAL A 61 8.34 -16.26 -0.80
C VAL A 61 7.38 -17.06 -1.64
N GLN A 62 6.10 -16.65 -1.63
CA GLN A 62 5.10 -17.12 -2.58
C GLN A 62 4.80 -16.03 -3.58
N LEU A 63 4.74 -16.37 -4.86
CA LEU A 63 4.39 -15.47 -5.96
C LEU A 63 2.99 -15.81 -6.46
N VAL A 64 2.06 -14.85 -6.40
CA VAL A 64 0.64 -15.09 -6.72
C VAL A 64 0.12 -14.09 -7.74
N GLN A 65 -0.24 -14.57 -8.92
CA GLN A 65 -0.93 -13.78 -9.93
C GLN A 65 -2.44 -13.76 -9.62
N ALA A 66 -2.94 -12.61 -9.16
CA ALA A 66 -4.35 -12.43 -8.81
C ALA A 66 -4.76 -10.96 -8.88
N SER A 67 -5.98 -10.69 -9.33
CA SER A 67 -6.59 -9.36 -9.27
C SER A 67 -7.38 -9.21 -7.96
N VAL A 68 -7.13 -8.14 -7.21
CA VAL A 68 -7.91 -7.82 -6.01
C VAL A 68 -9.33 -7.35 -6.34
N ALA A 69 -9.58 -6.89 -7.57
CA ALA A 69 -10.92 -6.53 -8.03
C ALA A 69 -11.82 -7.75 -8.24
N ASP A 70 -11.24 -8.95 -8.24
CA ASP A 70 -11.94 -10.21 -8.43
C ASP A 70 -12.02 -11.00 -7.12
N PRO A 71 -13.21 -11.39 -6.66
CA PRO A 71 -13.36 -12.24 -5.46
C PRO A 71 -12.58 -13.56 -5.54
N GLU A 72 -12.48 -14.17 -6.72
CA GLU A 72 -11.68 -15.39 -6.92
C GLU A 72 -10.19 -15.09 -6.72
N GLY A 73 -9.71 -13.97 -7.25
CA GLY A 73 -8.33 -13.52 -7.04
C GLY A 73 -8.03 -13.32 -5.55
N CYS A 74 -8.94 -12.72 -4.79
CA CYS A 74 -8.77 -12.57 -3.33
C CYS A 74 -8.80 -13.92 -2.60
N ARG A 75 -9.60 -14.90 -3.05
CA ARG A 75 -9.57 -16.26 -2.50
C ARG A 75 -8.23 -16.95 -2.77
N ALA A 76 -7.69 -16.84 -3.98
CA ALA A 76 -6.38 -17.40 -4.31
C ALA A 76 -5.26 -16.82 -3.42
N LEU A 77 -5.31 -15.52 -3.11
CA LEU A 77 -4.37 -14.89 -2.17
C LEU A 77 -4.51 -15.47 -0.75
N ALA A 78 -5.75 -15.65 -0.28
CA ALA A 78 -6.01 -16.23 1.03
C ALA A 78 -5.59 -17.72 1.09
N GLU A 79 -5.79 -18.48 0.02
CA GLU A 79 -5.34 -19.88 -0.09
C GLU A 79 -3.82 -19.98 -0.04
N ALA A 80 -3.10 -19.09 -0.75
CA ALA A 80 -1.65 -19.01 -0.68
C ALA A 80 -1.17 -18.72 0.76
N ALA A 81 -1.76 -17.73 1.43
CA ALA A 81 -1.47 -17.44 2.84
C ALA A 81 -1.84 -18.61 3.78
N GLY A 82 -2.90 -19.33 3.46
CA GLY A 82 -3.37 -20.50 4.20
C GLY A 82 -2.36 -21.64 4.28
N ARG A 83 -1.41 -21.73 3.34
CA ARG A 83 -0.30 -22.70 3.38
C ARG A 83 0.60 -22.52 4.60
N TRP A 84 0.67 -21.33 5.13
CA TRP A 84 1.39 -21.00 6.36
C TRP A 84 0.55 -21.20 7.64
N GLY A 85 -0.77 -21.42 7.49
CA GLY A 85 -1.71 -21.62 8.59
C GLY A 85 -2.21 -20.33 9.25
N HIS A 86 -1.51 -19.21 9.09
CA HIS A 86 -1.92 -17.88 9.57
C HIS A 86 -1.28 -16.76 8.73
N LEU A 87 -1.77 -15.56 8.93
CA LEU A 87 -1.23 -14.33 8.34
C LEU A 87 -1.13 -13.26 9.42
N ASP A 88 0.02 -12.59 9.56
CA ASP A 88 0.22 -11.52 10.53
C ASP A 88 -0.02 -10.13 9.95
N ILE A 89 0.28 -9.96 8.66
CA ILE A 89 0.38 -8.67 7.99
C ILE A 89 -0.35 -8.73 6.64
N LEU A 90 -1.32 -7.83 6.44
CA LEU A 90 -1.91 -7.55 5.14
C LEU A 90 -1.61 -6.11 4.73
N VAL A 91 -0.99 -5.91 3.57
CA VAL A 91 -0.79 -4.59 2.97
C VAL A 91 -1.66 -4.47 1.72
N ASN A 92 -2.73 -3.70 1.81
CA ASN A 92 -3.57 -3.31 0.68
C ASN A 92 -2.90 -2.15 -0.06
N ASN A 93 -1.99 -2.50 -0.98
CA ASN A 93 -1.23 -1.52 -1.75
C ASN A 93 -1.68 -1.45 -3.23
N ALA A 94 -2.30 -2.51 -3.76
CA ALA A 94 -2.81 -2.48 -5.13
C ALA A 94 -3.72 -1.28 -5.36
N GLY A 95 -3.50 -0.58 -6.46
CA GLY A 95 -4.30 0.59 -6.83
C GLY A 95 -4.13 0.97 -8.28
N ILE A 96 -5.13 1.63 -8.82
CA ILE A 96 -5.13 2.19 -10.18
C ILE A 96 -5.65 3.62 -10.18
N THR A 97 -5.38 4.32 -11.27
CA THR A 97 -5.97 5.64 -11.56
C THR A 97 -6.32 5.79 -13.04
N ARG A 98 -7.09 6.84 -13.33
CA ARG A 98 -7.18 7.49 -14.64
C ARG A 98 -6.71 8.93 -14.48
N HIS A 99 -5.93 9.41 -15.42
CA HIS A 99 -5.44 10.78 -15.38
C HIS A 99 -6.46 11.73 -16.02
N ALA A 100 -7.10 12.55 -15.20
CA ALA A 100 -7.95 13.68 -15.55
C ALA A 100 -7.52 14.86 -14.65
N ARG A 101 -6.44 15.56 -15.06
CA ARG A 101 -5.75 16.54 -14.21
C ARG A 101 -6.56 17.80 -13.95
N ASP A 102 -7.39 18.20 -14.90
CA ASP A 102 -8.35 19.27 -14.72
C ASP A 102 -9.62 18.70 -14.06
N HIS A 103 -9.73 18.91 -12.76
CA HIS A 103 -10.89 18.43 -12.00
C HIS A 103 -12.19 19.22 -12.29
N SER A 104 -12.10 20.31 -13.06
CA SER A 104 -13.29 21.06 -13.52
C SER A 104 -13.89 20.49 -14.81
N ASP A 105 -13.11 19.69 -15.56
CA ASP A 105 -13.59 18.93 -16.71
C ASP A 105 -14.31 17.65 -16.26
N LEU A 106 -15.64 17.76 -16.10
CA LEU A 106 -16.45 16.64 -15.63
C LEU A 106 -16.68 15.56 -16.71
N ASP A 107 -16.41 15.86 -17.97
CA ASP A 107 -16.52 14.91 -19.09
C ASP A 107 -15.26 14.07 -19.26
N ALA A 108 -14.15 14.41 -18.59
CA ALA A 108 -12.88 13.70 -18.67
C ALA A 108 -12.92 12.27 -18.07
N LEU A 109 -13.95 11.92 -17.31
CA LEU A 109 -14.12 10.59 -16.68
C LEU A 109 -15.52 10.03 -16.94
N SER A 110 -15.55 8.80 -17.42
CA SER A 110 -16.79 8.04 -17.56
C SER A 110 -17.23 7.40 -16.23
N LYS A 111 -18.49 6.92 -16.20
CA LYS A 111 -18.98 6.06 -15.11
C LYS A 111 -18.09 4.82 -14.92
N ASP A 112 -17.65 4.22 -16.02
CA ASP A 112 -16.86 2.98 -15.97
C ASP A 112 -15.45 3.24 -15.40
N ASP A 113 -14.84 4.41 -15.67
CA ASP A 113 -13.59 4.81 -15.02
C ASP A 113 -13.74 4.90 -13.50
N PHE A 114 -14.85 5.43 -13.01
CA PHE A 114 -15.17 5.44 -11.57
C PHE A 114 -15.30 4.03 -11.02
N LEU A 115 -16.06 3.16 -11.68
CA LEU A 115 -16.29 1.79 -11.24
C LEU A 115 -14.99 0.98 -11.21
N ASP A 116 -14.16 1.09 -12.24
CA ASP A 116 -12.86 0.42 -12.31
C ASP A 116 -11.95 0.85 -11.15
N ILE A 117 -11.84 2.16 -10.92
CA ILE A 117 -11.00 2.69 -9.84
C ILE A 117 -11.51 2.21 -8.47
N TYR A 118 -12.82 2.25 -8.24
CA TYR A 118 -13.42 1.78 -6.99
C TYR A 118 -13.28 0.26 -6.82
N ALA A 119 -13.43 -0.52 -7.88
CA ALA A 119 -13.30 -1.97 -7.84
C ALA A 119 -11.92 -2.40 -7.32
N VAL A 120 -10.85 -1.71 -7.72
CA VAL A 120 -9.49 -2.02 -7.25
C VAL A 120 -9.19 -1.33 -5.91
N ASN A 121 -9.36 0.01 -5.84
CA ASN A 121 -8.82 0.81 -4.74
C ASN A 121 -9.62 0.67 -3.43
N VAL A 122 -10.90 0.34 -3.51
CA VAL A 122 -11.82 0.28 -2.37
C VAL A 122 -12.32 -1.15 -2.15
N VAL A 123 -13.06 -1.67 -3.14
CA VAL A 123 -13.67 -3.00 -3.04
C VAL A 123 -12.60 -4.08 -2.95
N GLY A 124 -11.53 -3.98 -3.75
CA GLY A 124 -10.41 -4.92 -3.72
C GLY A 124 -9.70 -4.97 -2.38
N ALA A 125 -9.46 -3.82 -1.74
CA ALA A 125 -8.90 -3.78 -0.40
C ALA A 125 -9.82 -4.44 0.64
N TYR A 126 -11.14 -4.24 0.51
CA TYR A 126 -12.12 -4.89 1.36
C TYR A 126 -12.16 -6.41 1.14
N LEU A 127 -12.21 -6.87 -0.12
CA LEU A 127 -12.26 -8.30 -0.48
C LEU A 127 -10.99 -9.05 -0.05
N ALA A 128 -9.81 -8.44 -0.21
CA ALA A 128 -8.56 -9.02 0.25
C ALA A 128 -8.56 -9.22 1.78
N LEU A 129 -9.02 -8.20 2.53
CA LEU A 129 -9.18 -8.32 3.98
C LEU A 129 -10.26 -9.35 4.34
N GLN A 130 -11.40 -9.35 3.67
CA GLN A 130 -12.48 -10.32 3.91
C GLN A 130 -11.99 -11.76 3.76
N ALA A 131 -11.26 -12.04 2.67
CA ALA A 131 -10.73 -13.39 2.40
C ALA A 131 -9.66 -13.83 3.40
N THR A 132 -8.78 -12.88 3.82
CA THR A 132 -7.65 -13.19 4.71
C THR A 132 -7.98 -13.03 6.20
N LYS A 133 -9.12 -12.43 6.57
CA LYS A 133 -9.52 -12.21 7.97
C LYS A 133 -9.41 -13.45 8.86
N PRO A 134 -9.85 -14.68 8.46
CA PRO A 134 -9.71 -15.86 9.31
C PRO A 134 -8.26 -16.14 9.67
N LEU A 135 -7.32 -15.95 8.75
CA LEU A 135 -5.87 -16.16 8.94
C LEU A 135 -5.26 -15.09 9.85
N LEU A 136 -5.68 -13.83 9.71
CA LEU A 136 -5.28 -12.74 10.59
C LEU A 136 -5.76 -12.96 12.03
N VAL A 137 -6.98 -13.45 12.21
CA VAL A 137 -7.50 -13.82 13.54
C VAL A 137 -6.76 -15.03 14.10
N ALA A 138 -6.41 -16.03 13.29
CA ALA A 138 -5.64 -17.19 13.72
C ALA A 138 -4.24 -16.77 14.23
N ALA A 139 -3.57 -15.82 13.59
CA ALA A 139 -2.30 -15.28 14.08
C ALA A 139 -2.45 -14.61 15.46
N TYR A 140 -3.51 -13.82 15.65
CA TYR A 140 -3.81 -13.22 16.96
C TYR A 140 -4.06 -14.28 18.03
N GLN A 141 -4.86 -15.31 17.73
CA GLN A 141 -5.17 -16.38 18.67
C GLN A 141 -3.92 -17.19 19.07
N ALA A 142 -3.01 -17.41 18.12
CA ALA A 142 -1.78 -18.15 18.37
C ALA A 142 -0.73 -17.37 19.17
N SER A 143 -0.64 -16.05 18.96
CA SER A 143 0.45 -15.24 19.51
C SER A 143 0.04 -14.28 20.62
N GLY A 144 -1.26 -13.98 20.79
CA GLY A 144 -1.76 -12.88 21.62
C GLY A 144 -1.45 -11.47 21.09
N ARG A 145 -0.80 -11.36 19.91
CA ARG A 145 -0.44 -10.09 19.28
C ARG A 145 -1.43 -9.77 18.17
N ALA A 146 -1.94 -8.54 18.17
CA ALA A 146 -2.84 -8.10 17.10
C ALA A 146 -2.13 -8.17 15.74
N SER A 147 -2.78 -8.80 14.76
CA SER A 147 -2.38 -8.74 13.36
C SER A 147 -2.56 -7.31 12.84
N THR A 148 -1.94 -6.98 11.72
CA THR A 148 -2.00 -5.62 11.19
C THR A 148 -2.42 -5.58 9.72
N VAL A 149 -3.30 -4.64 9.42
CA VAL A 149 -3.69 -4.27 8.05
C VAL A 149 -3.23 -2.85 7.80
N LEU A 150 -2.49 -2.64 6.71
CA LEU A 150 -2.08 -1.32 6.24
C LEU A 150 -2.71 -1.04 4.88
N ASN A 151 -3.48 0.03 4.80
CA ASN A 151 -4.05 0.51 3.56
C ASN A 151 -3.14 1.61 2.96
N THR A 152 -2.73 1.44 1.70
CA THR A 152 -2.05 2.50 0.95
C THR A 152 -3.09 3.46 0.38
N SER A 153 -3.37 4.51 1.14
CA SER A 153 -4.22 5.61 0.72
C SER A 153 -3.43 6.66 -0.08
N SER A 154 -3.71 7.93 0.08
CA SER A 154 -3.04 9.03 -0.59
C SER A 154 -3.40 10.37 0.08
N ILE A 155 -2.52 11.37 -0.06
CA ILE A 155 -2.88 12.77 0.18
C ILE A 155 -4.12 13.19 -0.62
N ALA A 156 -4.37 12.55 -1.77
CA ALA A 156 -5.55 12.78 -2.60
C ALA A 156 -6.86 12.55 -1.85
N GLY A 157 -6.92 11.49 -1.03
CA GLY A 157 -8.08 11.18 -0.21
C GLY A 157 -8.30 12.10 1.01
N VAL A 158 -7.32 12.98 1.30
CA VAL A 158 -7.40 13.96 2.39
C VAL A 158 -7.65 15.36 1.87
N LYS A 159 -7.01 15.72 0.74
CA LYS A 159 -7.02 17.09 0.18
C LYS A 159 -7.93 17.24 -1.05
N GLY A 160 -8.47 16.18 -1.62
CA GLY A 160 -9.28 16.24 -2.85
C GLY A 160 -8.49 16.63 -4.09
N ILE A 161 -7.19 16.36 -4.12
CA ILE A 161 -6.27 16.64 -5.23
C ILE A 161 -5.80 15.33 -5.87
N GLY A 162 -4.98 15.40 -6.92
CA GLY A 162 -4.32 14.21 -7.47
C GLY A 162 -4.59 13.98 -8.95
N SER A 163 -4.57 12.73 -9.36
CA SER A 163 -4.65 12.33 -10.76
C SER A 163 -6.05 12.48 -11.36
N SER A 164 -7.10 12.39 -10.53
CA SER A 164 -8.49 12.57 -10.94
C SER A 164 -9.43 12.66 -9.73
N VAL A 165 -10.64 13.17 -9.96
CA VAL A 165 -11.73 13.21 -8.95
C VAL A 165 -12.07 11.80 -8.45
N ALA A 166 -12.19 10.82 -9.37
CA ALA A 166 -12.50 9.43 -9.03
C ALA A 166 -11.43 8.79 -8.15
N TYR A 167 -10.16 9.04 -8.45
CA TYR A 167 -9.06 8.57 -7.62
C TYR A 167 -9.08 9.18 -6.22
N ALA A 168 -9.22 10.51 -6.13
CA ALA A 168 -9.29 11.21 -4.85
C ALA A 168 -10.47 10.69 -4.00
N ALA A 169 -11.65 10.55 -4.61
CA ALA A 169 -12.83 10.00 -3.95
C ALA A 169 -12.60 8.56 -3.46
N SER A 170 -11.97 7.69 -4.28
CA SER A 170 -11.66 6.31 -3.89
C SER A 170 -10.71 6.25 -2.67
N LYS A 171 -9.71 7.14 -2.61
CA LYS A 171 -8.78 7.20 -1.47
C LYS A 171 -9.44 7.81 -0.22
N GLY A 172 -10.39 8.73 -0.37
CA GLY A 172 -11.26 9.20 0.71
C GLY A 172 -12.15 8.08 1.27
N ALA A 173 -12.74 7.27 0.39
CA ALA A 173 -13.51 6.09 0.78
C ALA A 173 -12.65 5.07 1.53
N LEU A 174 -11.43 4.81 1.07
CA LEU A 174 -10.47 3.92 1.75
C LEU A 174 -10.07 4.44 3.14
N ASN A 175 -9.92 5.76 3.31
CA ASN A 175 -9.68 6.39 4.61
C ASN A 175 -10.84 6.11 5.58
N THR A 176 -12.08 6.35 5.16
CA THR A 176 -13.28 6.08 6.00
C THR A 176 -13.42 4.60 6.31
N MET A 177 -13.16 3.72 5.33
CA MET A 177 -13.16 2.26 5.52
C MET A 177 -12.10 1.83 6.54
N THR A 178 -10.91 2.44 6.54
CA THR A 178 -9.86 2.20 7.54
C THR A 178 -10.37 2.45 8.95
N LEU A 179 -11.01 3.59 9.21
CA LEU A 179 -11.56 3.97 10.52
C LEU A 179 -12.65 2.99 10.99
N SER A 180 -13.55 2.62 10.08
CA SER A 180 -14.63 1.68 10.37
C SER A 180 -14.10 0.30 10.75
N LEU A 181 -13.17 -0.23 9.95
CA LEU A 181 -12.58 -1.56 10.15
C LEU A 181 -11.66 -1.61 11.38
N ALA A 182 -10.93 -0.54 11.67
CA ALA A 182 -10.12 -0.42 12.89
C ALA A 182 -10.94 -0.63 14.15
N ARG A 183 -12.15 -0.04 14.19
CA ARG A 183 -13.08 -0.21 15.32
C ARG A 183 -13.69 -1.60 15.34
N ALA A 184 -14.10 -2.11 14.18
CA ALA A 184 -14.86 -3.35 14.08
C ALA A 184 -14.01 -4.62 14.32
N LEU A 185 -12.69 -4.56 14.03
CA LEU A 185 -11.80 -5.73 14.05
C LEU A 185 -10.89 -5.77 15.27
N ALA A 186 -10.88 -4.72 16.10
CA ALA A 186 -10.17 -4.75 17.37
C ALA A 186 -10.81 -5.77 18.34
N PRO A 187 -10.02 -6.39 19.25
CA PRO A 187 -8.58 -6.23 19.45
C PRO A 187 -7.70 -7.11 18.54
N ALA A 188 -8.29 -8.01 17.75
CA ALA A 188 -7.54 -9.02 17.00
C ALA A 188 -6.72 -8.43 15.84
N ILE A 189 -7.21 -7.37 15.21
CA ILE A 189 -6.59 -6.79 14.02
C ILE A 189 -6.54 -5.26 14.16
N ARG A 190 -5.36 -4.68 14.00
CA ARG A 190 -5.17 -3.23 13.84
C ARG A 190 -5.28 -2.86 12.36
N VAL A 191 -5.97 -1.79 12.07
CA VAL A 191 -6.12 -1.29 10.70
C VAL A 191 -5.72 0.18 10.65
N ASN A 192 -4.73 0.51 9.84
CA ASN A 192 -4.23 1.87 9.65
C ASN A 192 -4.06 2.19 8.17
N ALA A 193 -3.84 3.44 7.82
CA ALA A 193 -3.49 3.86 6.47
C ALA A 193 -2.30 4.80 6.47
N ILE A 194 -1.45 4.65 5.45
CA ILE A 194 -0.53 5.71 5.03
C ILE A 194 -1.16 6.49 3.89
N CYS A 195 -0.94 7.80 3.89
CA CYS A 195 -1.43 8.74 2.88
C CYS A 195 -0.23 9.43 2.22
N PRO A 196 0.47 8.75 1.29
CA PRO A 196 1.63 9.32 0.62
C PRO A 196 1.26 10.54 -0.23
N GLY A 197 2.22 11.45 -0.35
CA GLY A 197 2.25 12.47 -1.39
C GLY A 197 2.77 11.91 -2.71
N PHE A 198 3.64 12.68 -3.37
CA PHE A 198 4.34 12.20 -4.54
C PHE A 198 5.33 11.09 -4.17
N ILE A 199 5.38 10.03 -4.99
CA ILE A 199 6.39 8.97 -4.91
C ILE A 199 7.01 8.80 -6.30
N GLY A 200 8.33 8.79 -6.40
CA GLY A 200 9.10 8.65 -7.65
C GLY A 200 9.02 7.25 -8.27
N THR A 201 7.83 6.81 -8.68
CA THR A 201 7.56 5.48 -9.23
C THR A 201 7.28 5.52 -10.74
N ARG A 202 7.19 4.33 -11.37
CA ARG A 202 6.72 4.14 -12.75
C ARG A 202 5.37 4.80 -13.04
N TRP A 203 4.51 4.98 -12.05
CA TRP A 203 3.24 5.71 -12.14
C TRP A 203 3.38 7.09 -12.79
N PHE A 204 4.51 7.77 -12.52
CA PHE A 204 4.82 9.05 -13.14
C PHE A 204 5.81 8.92 -14.29
N LYS A 205 6.77 7.97 -14.22
CA LYS A 205 7.78 7.76 -15.27
C LYS A 205 7.16 7.30 -16.60
N ASP A 206 6.14 6.42 -16.56
CA ASP A 206 5.49 5.91 -17.76
C ASP A 206 4.60 6.97 -18.45
N ALA A 207 4.27 8.07 -17.75
CA ALA A 207 3.43 9.15 -18.26
C ALA A 207 4.25 10.38 -18.71
N LEU A 208 5.57 10.38 -18.53
CA LEU A 208 6.46 11.52 -18.78
C LEU A 208 7.76 10.99 -19.41
N ASP A 209 8.36 11.80 -20.30
CA ASP A 209 9.73 11.56 -20.71
C ASP A 209 10.74 11.86 -19.57
N GLU A 210 12.02 11.59 -19.77
CA GLU A 210 13.05 11.76 -18.74
C GLU A 210 13.14 13.21 -18.25
N ASP A 211 13.07 14.19 -19.16
CA ASP A 211 13.13 15.61 -18.82
C ASP A 211 11.88 16.06 -18.06
N GLY A 212 10.70 15.60 -18.47
CA GLY A 212 9.44 15.85 -17.81
C GLY A 212 9.39 15.23 -16.40
N PHE A 213 9.93 14.00 -16.24
CA PHE A 213 10.04 13.39 -14.94
C PHE A 213 11.02 14.13 -14.02
N ALA A 214 12.20 14.53 -14.53
CA ALA A 214 13.16 15.34 -13.78
C ALA A 214 12.58 16.72 -13.40
N ALA A 215 11.84 17.36 -14.31
CA ALA A 215 11.13 18.61 -14.01
C ALA A 215 10.06 18.42 -12.92
N LYS A 216 9.35 17.29 -12.96
CA LYS A 216 8.36 16.93 -11.92
C LYS A 216 9.00 16.76 -10.56
N LEU A 217 10.15 16.07 -10.46
CA LEU A 217 10.90 15.91 -9.20
C LEU A 217 11.28 17.27 -8.62
N ARG A 218 11.93 18.13 -9.42
CA ARG A 218 12.28 19.51 -9.01
C ARG A 218 11.06 20.31 -8.54
N SER A 219 9.92 20.17 -9.23
CA SER A 219 8.68 20.83 -8.84
C SER A 219 8.19 20.38 -7.47
N VAL A 220 8.28 19.06 -7.18
CA VAL A 220 7.89 18.47 -5.88
C VAL A 220 8.84 18.97 -4.78
N GLU A 221 10.14 18.91 -5.00
CA GLU A 221 11.16 19.42 -4.05
C GLU A 221 10.93 20.90 -3.71
N ASN A 222 10.59 21.72 -4.71
CA ASN A 222 10.28 23.14 -4.50
C ASN A 222 8.95 23.39 -3.75
N LEU A 223 8.03 22.43 -3.75
CA LEU A 223 6.73 22.55 -3.09
C LEU A 223 6.72 21.96 -1.69
N ALA A 224 7.51 20.91 -1.44
CA ALA A 224 7.56 20.22 -0.17
C ALA A 224 8.40 21.02 0.85
N PRO A 225 7.89 21.25 2.07
CA PRO A 225 8.66 21.88 3.15
C PRO A 225 9.99 21.21 3.46
N LEU A 226 10.08 19.89 3.35
CA LEU A 226 11.35 19.17 3.55
C LEU A 226 12.26 19.17 2.32
N ALA A 227 11.86 19.83 1.21
CA ALA A 227 12.62 19.95 -0.02
C ALA A 227 13.10 18.60 -0.61
N VAL A 228 12.29 17.57 -0.49
CA VAL A 228 12.57 16.22 -1.02
C VAL A 228 11.40 15.69 -1.85
N ALA A 229 11.72 14.95 -2.91
CA ALA A 229 10.79 14.14 -3.65
C ALA A 229 10.94 12.67 -3.19
N SER A 230 9.94 12.16 -2.48
CA SER A 230 10.01 10.84 -1.85
C SER A 230 10.18 9.71 -2.86
N GLN A 231 11.02 8.73 -2.51
CA GLN A 231 11.16 7.47 -3.20
C GLN A 231 10.30 6.38 -2.52
N PRO A 232 10.05 5.25 -3.18
CA PRO A 232 9.29 4.14 -2.57
C PRO A 232 9.85 3.69 -1.22
N GLU A 233 11.16 3.68 -1.07
CA GLU A 233 11.87 3.25 0.14
C GLU A 233 11.59 4.16 1.34
N ASP A 234 11.46 5.48 1.12
CA ASP A 234 11.16 6.47 2.18
C ASP A 234 9.76 6.22 2.77
N ILE A 235 8.80 5.93 1.89
CA ILE A 235 7.42 5.64 2.31
C ILE A 235 7.33 4.25 2.94
N ALA A 236 8.10 3.28 2.43
CA ALA A 236 8.14 1.93 2.98
C ALA A 236 8.69 1.92 4.41
N ASP A 237 9.65 2.78 4.77
CA ASP A 237 10.14 2.91 6.15
C ASP A 237 9.02 3.33 7.11
N THR A 238 8.19 4.27 6.70
CA THR A 238 7.00 4.65 7.48
C THR A 238 5.97 3.51 7.55
N ALA A 239 5.78 2.77 6.46
CA ALA A 239 4.90 1.60 6.45
C ALA A 239 5.37 0.55 7.48
N LEU A 240 6.67 0.28 7.58
CA LEU A 240 7.25 -0.67 8.55
C LEU A 240 6.92 -0.33 10.00
N PHE A 241 6.79 0.96 10.35
CA PHE A 241 6.31 1.35 11.67
C PHE A 241 4.93 0.75 11.97
N PHE A 242 3.97 0.88 11.06
CA PHE A 242 2.62 0.33 11.24
C PHE A 242 2.57 -1.20 11.20
N LEU A 243 3.50 -1.83 10.50
CA LEU A 243 3.57 -3.28 10.29
C LEU A 243 4.32 -4.03 11.39
N SER A 244 4.96 -3.31 12.31
CA SER A 244 5.72 -3.84 13.45
C SER A 244 5.03 -3.61 14.79
N ASP A 245 5.61 -4.17 15.85
CA ASP A 245 5.16 -3.98 17.22
C ASP A 245 5.43 -2.55 17.75
N ALA A 246 6.22 -1.74 17.04
CA ALA A 246 6.42 -0.33 17.38
C ALA A 246 5.10 0.47 17.39
N SER A 247 4.11 0.02 16.59
CA SER A 247 2.79 0.64 16.51
C SER A 247 1.69 -0.17 17.22
N ARG A 248 2.01 -1.04 18.19
CA ARG A 248 1.02 -1.94 18.84
C ARG A 248 -0.14 -1.21 19.53
N HIS A 249 0.01 0.08 19.84
CA HIS A 249 -1.03 0.94 20.41
C HIS A 249 -1.72 1.84 19.38
N VAL A 250 -1.46 1.64 18.06
CA VAL A 250 -2.01 2.48 16.99
C VAL A 250 -2.96 1.68 16.13
N THR A 251 -4.22 2.11 16.04
CA THR A 251 -5.23 1.62 15.10
C THR A 251 -6.18 2.75 14.72
N GLY A 252 -6.61 2.80 13.47
CA GLY A 252 -7.46 3.85 12.92
C GLY A 252 -6.70 5.13 12.56
N GLU A 253 -5.38 5.08 12.43
CA GLU A 253 -4.57 6.24 12.03
C GLU A 253 -4.52 6.38 10.50
N LEU A 254 -4.56 7.63 10.03
CA LEU A 254 -4.42 8.04 8.64
C LEU A 254 -3.20 8.97 8.53
N LEU A 255 -2.02 8.38 8.42
CA LEU A 255 -0.77 9.15 8.49
C LEU A 255 -0.38 9.73 7.14
N LEU A 256 -0.29 11.06 7.06
CA LEU A 256 0.28 11.77 5.91
C LEU A 256 1.80 11.55 5.85
N VAL A 257 2.27 11.07 4.68
CA VAL A 257 3.70 10.82 4.42
C VAL A 257 4.05 11.51 3.10
N ASP A 258 4.20 12.84 3.13
CA ASP A 258 4.24 13.68 1.95
C ASP A 258 5.31 14.77 1.99
N ALA A 259 6.32 14.61 2.81
CA ALA A 259 7.37 15.62 3.04
C ALA A 259 6.83 17.00 3.44
N GLY A 260 5.63 17.05 4.04
CA GLY A 260 4.97 18.28 4.45
C GLY A 260 4.21 19.01 3.34
N MET A 261 4.05 18.43 2.16
CA MET A 261 3.35 19.08 1.02
C MET A 261 1.96 19.58 1.38
N HIS A 262 1.26 18.90 2.30
CA HIS A 262 -0.08 19.30 2.76
C HIS A 262 -0.10 20.65 3.50
N LEU A 263 1.03 21.09 4.03
CA LEU A 263 1.17 22.39 4.74
C LEU A 263 1.35 23.57 3.77
N GLY A 264 1.70 23.31 2.50
CA GLY A 264 2.08 24.33 1.52
C GLY A 264 3.53 24.80 1.68
N LYS A 265 3.92 25.77 0.85
CA LYS A 265 5.29 26.32 0.87
C LYS A 265 5.64 26.96 2.21
N PRO A 266 6.89 26.80 2.69
CA PRO A 266 7.38 27.59 3.80
C PRO A 266 7.24 29.09 3.47
N ARG A 267 6.75 29.85 4.43
CA ARG A 267 6.82 31.32 4.37
C ARG A 267 8.19 31.72 4.89
N VAL A 268 9.11 32.02 3.97
CA VAL A 268 10.44 32.58 4.29
C VAL A 268 10.34 34.09 4.19
#